data_0a61e5fd16aa9cfc967dd284fb1f5f3c
#
_entry.id   0a61e5fd16aa9cfc967dd284fb1f5f3c
#
_cell.length_a   1.000
_cell.length_b   1.000
_cell.length_c   1.000
_cell.angle_alpha   90.00
_cell.angle_beta   90.00
_cell.angle_gamma   90.00
#
_symmetry.space_group_name_H-M   'P 1'
#
loop_
_entity.id
_entity.type
_entity.pdbx_description
1 polymer ?
#
loop_
_entity_poly.entity_id
_entity_poly.type
_entity_poly.pdbx_seq_one_letter_code
_entity_poly.pdbx_strand_id
1 'polypeptide(L)'
;MNVSKLRTFTSISFSLALAVLTMSLAAAQASAQCTQVISGLREPLGTALSNQGNLLVSETGTTALHSGRISILDSSGNRRTLLDGLPSAINDVNEPSGPAGLFMRGRTLYVAIGVGDVGRAGPIPGTTIPNPAAVSSPIFSSVLAIQFSANTEKTTTGFTLPVADQQALADGQTVTLSNGAGDRIMIRLVADFPNFIPFPLPFFAPNIKLSNPFQLVAVEDTLYVTDGGRNLVWQIDLLTGSFSTLVTFPPIVNPLFGIVPAGGPFLDAVPTGIATSDDQLLVTLFRGVPFPPGTSTVEKIDPLTGTDTTFIAGLKTAIDILPIVEDDATHYLVLQHASVGPFFASPGLVLDFDSPAGPPTVVANCLTRPTTMTLDKKAGTLYVSEYGGRVVAIPFAP
;
A
#
# COMPACT_ATOMS: atom_id res chain seq x y z
N MET A 1 18.56 -69.26 -73.93
CA MET A 1 17.44 -70.13 -73.49
C MET A 1 17.60 -70.43 -72.01
N ASN A 2 16.59 -70.19 -71.23
CA ASN A 2 16.37 -70.43 -69.78
C ASN A 2 17.11 -69.60 -68.75
N VAL A 3 16.30 -68.75 -68.21
CA VAL A 3 16.46 -67.84 -67.09
C VAL A 3 16.16 -68.60 -65.80
N SER A 4 17.00 -68.56 -64.77
CA SER A 4 16.69 -68.93 -63.40
C SER A 4 16.67 -67.69 -62.51
N LYS A 5 15.54 -67.39 -61.94
CA LYS A 5 15.30 -66.31 -61.03
C LYS A 5 15.81 -66.64 -59.60
N LEU A 6 16.77 -65.85 -59.11
CA LEU A 6 17.15 -65.88 -57.69
C LEU A 6 16.31 -64.83 -56.95
N ARG A 7 15.53 -65.29 -55.93
CA ARG A 7 14.79 -64.40 -55.03
C ARG A 7 15.67 -64.09 -53.79
N THR A 8 15.98 -62.80 -53.64
CA THR A 8 16.65 -62.31 -52.47
C THR A 8 15.57 -61.96 -51.40
N PHE A 9 15.68 -62.60 -50.25
CA PHE A 9 14.85 -62.25 -49.08
C PHE A 9 15.51 -61.07 -48.34
N THR A 10 14.87 -59.93 -48.30
CA THR A 10 15.25 -58.79 -47.45
C THR A 10 14.55 -58.91 -46.08
N SER A 11 15.31 -59.13 -45.05
CA SER A 11 14.86 -59.11 -43.67
C SER A 11 14.63 -57.64 -43.21
N ILE A 12 13.40 -57.29 -42.90
CA ILE A 12 13.01 -56.03 -42.32
C ILE A 12 13.16 -56.16 -40.79
N SER A 13 14.20 -55.54 -40.25
CA SER A 13 14.33 -55.40 -38.78
C SER A 13 13.46 -54.26 -38.30
N PHE A 14 12.38 -54.59 -37.52
CA PHE A 14 11.56 -53.62 -36.82
C PHE A 14 12.28 -53.17 -35.55
N SER A 15 12.86 -51.98 -35.56
CA SER A 15 13.34 -51.34 -34.34
C SER A 15 12.16 -50.64 -33.62
N LEU A 16 11.74 -51.21 -32.50
CA LEU A 16 10.73 -50.63 -31.65
C LEU A 16 11.39 -49.50 -30.81
N ALA A 17 11.25 -48.24 -31.24
CA ALA A 17 11.66 -47.09 -30.45
C ALA A 17 10.59 -46.82 -29.38
N LEU A 18 10.91 -47.18 -28.14
CA LEU A 18 10.08 -46.85 -26.96
C LEU A 18 10.30 -45.39 -26.62
N ALA A 19 9.44 -44.50 -27.12
CA ALA A 19 9.40 -43.10 -26.71
C ALA A 19 8.80 -43.02 -25.30
N VAL A 20 9.63 -42.87 -24.29
CA VAL A 20 9.20 -42.51 -22.93
C VAL A 20 8.78 -41.05 -22.94
N LEU A 21 7.49 -40.80 -23.04
CA LEU A 21 6.87 -39.48 -22.88
C LEU A 21 6.88 -39.15 -21.40
N THR A 22 7.90 -38.45 -20.89
CA THR A 22 7.89 -37.84 -19.58
C THR A 22 6.91 -36.66 -19.61
N MET A 23 5.66 -36.91 -19.20
CA MET A 23 4.73 -35.86 -18.83
C MET A 23 5.26 -35.21 -17.53
N SER A 24 5.95 -34.10 -17.65
CA SER A 24 6.14 -33.19 -16.53
C SER A 24 4.75 -32.65 -16.16
N LEU A 25 4.11 -33.22 -15.13
CA LEU A 25 3.02 -32.55 -14.44
C LEU A 25 3.63 -31.30 -13.81
N ALA A 26 3.53 -30.18 -14.49
CA ALA A 26 3.59 -28.88 -13.81
C ALA A 26 2.37 -28.89 -12.86
N ALA A 27 2.59 -29.13 -11.58
CA ALA A 27 1.58 -28.90 -10.57
C ALA A 27 1.20 -27.42 -10.69
N ALA A 28 0.02 -27.15 -11.24
CA ALA A 28 -0.56 -25.83 -11.15
C ALA A 28 -0.70 -25.54 -9.65
N GLN A 29 0.16 -24.70 -9.10
CA GLN A 29 -0.01 -24.23 -7.73
C GLN A 29 -1.37 -23.56 -7.67
N ALA A 30 -2.29 -24.17 -6.92
CA ALA A 30 -3.59 -23.57 -6.69
C ALA A 30 -3.35 -22.28 -5.89
N SER A 31 -3.60 -21.14 -6.50
CA SER A 31 -3.56 -19.86 -5.79
C SER A 31 -4.54 -19.91 -4.61
N ALA A 32 -4.14 -19.35 -3.48
CA ALA A 32 -4.95 -19.37 -2.28
C ALA A 32 -6.31 -18.68 -2.52
N GLN A 33 -7.35 -19.21 -1.90
CA GLN A 33 -8.70 -18.65 -2.01
C GLN A 33 -8.83 -17.40 -1.14
N CYS A 34 -9.30 -16.28 -1.73
CA CYS A 34 -9.65 -15.07 -0.99
C CYS A 34 -11.03 -15.23 -0.36
N THR A 35 -11.09 -15.22 0.97
CA THR A 35 -12.35 -15.27 1.72
C THR A 35 -12.68 -13.86 2.23
N GLN A 36 -13.85 -13.33 1.89
CA GLN A 36 -14.28 -12.05 2.41
C GLN A 36 -14.51 -12.11 3.92
N VAL A 37 -13.80 -11.26 4.69
CA VAL A 37 -13.99 -11.10 6.14
C VAL A 37 -15.08 -10.08 6.42
N ILE A 38 -15.01 -8.93 5.73
CA ILE A 38 -15.96 -7.82 5.89
C ILE A 38 -16.11 -7.03 4.60
N SER A 39 -17.25 -6.34 4.46
CA SER A 39 -17.54 -5.38 3.40
C SER A 39 -18.23 -4.13 3.96
N GLY A 40 -18.46 -3.13 3.11
CA GLY A 40 -19.10 -1.87 3.48
C GLY A 40 -18.19 -0.92 4.27
N LEU A 41 -16.87 -1.06 4.10
CA LEU A 41 -15.88 -0.09 4.55
C LEU A 41 -15.86 1.12 3.60
N ARG A 42 -15.40 2.27 4.09
CA ARG A 42 -15.31 3.54 3.34
C ARG A 42 -13.92 3.68 2.72
N GLU A 43 -13.67 2.97 1.61
CA GLU A 43 -12.38 2.97 0.90
C GLU A 43 -11.17 2.72 1.81
N PRO A 44 -10.98 1.48 2.30
CA PRO A 44 -9.91 1.15 3.21
C PRO A 44 -8.54 1.22 2.52
N LEU A 45 -7.56 1.87 3.16
CA LEU A 45 -6.19 1.99 2.66
C LEU A 45 -5.15 1.29 3.54
N GLY A 46 -5.27 1.36 4.86
CA GLY A 46 -4.28 0.81 5.79
C GLY A 46 -4.85 -0.27 6.70
N THR A 47 -4.03 -1.26 7.02
CA THR A 47 -4.33 -2.25 8.05
C THR A 47 -3.16 -2.42 9.02
N ALA A 48 -3.44 -2.76 10.27
CA ALA A 48 -2.43 -3.12 11.26
C ALA A 48 -3.03 -4.09 12.28
N LEU A 49 -2.23 -5.04 12.78
CA LEU A 49 -2.65 -5.86 13.92
C LEU A 49 -2.38 -5.14 15.23
N SER A 50 -3.35 -5.15 16.11
CA SER A 50 -3.16 -4.71 17.48
C SER A 50 -2.49 -5.80 18.32
N ASN A 51 -1.96 -5.43 19.50
CA ASN A 51 -1.37 -6.40 20.43
C ASN A 51 -2.40 -7.42 21.00
N GLN A 52 -3.69 -7.21 20.78
CA GLN A 52 -4.75 -8.16 21.16
C GLN A 52 -5.20 -9.05 19.99
N GLY A 53 -4.56 -8.92 18.83
CA GLY A 53 -4.89 -9.69 17.63
C GLY A 53 -6.12 -9.18 16.88
N ASN A 54 -6.62 -7.97 17.19
CA ASN A 54 -7.65 -7.36 16.37
C ASN A 54 -7.02 -6.69 15.14
N LEU A 55 -7.70 -6.75 14.01
CA LEU A 55 -7.30 -6.03 12.82
C LEU A 55 -7.86 -4.60 12.88
N LEU A 56 -6.96 -3.62 12.89
CA LEU A 56 -7.30 -2.21 12.73
C LEU A 56 -7.31 -1.87 11.25
N VAL A 57 -8.32 -1.12 10.79
CA VAL A 57 -8.47 -0.74 9.40
C VAL A 57 -8.72 0.77 9.32
N SER A 58 -7.89 1.50 8.57
CA SER A 58 -8.18 2.87 8.19
C SER A 58 -9.16 2.90 7.03
N GLU A 59 -10.13 3.76 7.13
CA GLU A 59 -11.12 4.03 6.09
C GLU A 59 -10.96 5.48 5.69
N THR A 60 -10.57 5.72 4.45
CA THR A 60 -10.28 7.07 3.92
C THR A 60 -11.48 8.00 4.02
N GLY A 61 -12.66 7.45 3.88
CA GLY A 61 -13.92 8.19 3.96
C GLY A 61 -14.78 8.03 2.71
N THR A 62 -15.67 8.99 2.53
CA THR A 62 -16.58 9.07 1.39
C THR A 62 -16.45 10.47 0.76
N THR A 63 -17.40 10.85 -0.09
CA THR A 63 -17.49 12.24 -0.61
C THR A 63 -17.86 13.27 0.46
N ALA A 64 -18.31 12.83 1.65
CA ALA A 64 -18.60 13.72 2.77
C ALA A 64 -17.31 14.13 3.48
N LEU A 65 -17.21 15.39 3.88
CA LEU A 65 -16.10 15.90 4.69
C LEU A 65 -16.05 15.20 6.05
N HIS A 66 -14.86 15.01 6.58
CA HIS A 66 -14.60 14.41 7.90
C HIS A 66 -15.25 13.03 8.08
N SER A 67 -15.37 12.26 7.00
CA SER A 67 -15.94 10.92 7.01
C SER A 67 -14.90 9.80 7.19
N GLY A 68 -13.63 10.18 7.39
CA GLY A 68 -12.53 9.26 7.67
C GLY A 68 -12.74 8.52 9.01
N ARG A 69 -12.31 7.25 9.08
CA ARG A 69 -12.56 6.40 10.23
C ARG A 69 -11.44 5.38 10.46
N ILE A 70 -11.26 4.96 11.71
CA ILE A 70 -10.52 3.75 12.10
C ILE A 70 -11.52 2.73 12.64
N SER A 71 -11.57 1.56 12.04
CA SER A 71 -12.37 0.42 12.48
C SER A 71 -11.51 -0.63 13.18
N ILE A 72 -12.13 -1.36 14.13
CA ILE A 72 -11.57 -2.56 14.77
C ILE A 72 -12.38 -3.76 14.28
N LEU A 73 -11.70 -4.77 13.74
CA LEU A 73 -12.28 -6.06 13.41
C LEU A 73 -11.71 -7.10 14.38
N ASP A 74 -12.60 -7.82 15.07
CA ASP A 74 -12.20 -8.95 15.89
C ASP A 74 -12.00 -10.23 15.05
N SER A 75 -11.47 -11.27 15.66
CA SER A 75 -11.23 -12.58 15.00
C SER A 75 -12.51 -13.26 14.48
N SER A 76 -13.68 -12.81 14.90
CA SER A 76 -14.99 -13.30 14.42
C SER A 76 -15.53 -12.46 13.26
N GLY A 77 -14.80 -11.43 12.81
CA GLY A 77 -15.20 -10.51 11.75
C GLY A 77 -16.20 -9.43 12.19
N ASN A 78 -16.47 -9.29 13.50
CA ASN A 78 -17.33 -8.21 13.99
C ASN A 78 -16.59 -6.88 13.93
N ARG A 79 -17.25 -5.88 13.34
CA ARG A 79 -16.70 -4.52 13.23
C ARG A 79 -17.21 -3.60 14.33
N ARG A 80 -16.29 -2.87 14.93
CA ARG A 80 -16.56 -1.72 15.80
C ARG A 80 -15.79 -0.50 15.29
N THR A 81 -16.30 0.69 15.56
CA THR A 81 -15.56 1.93 15.32
C THR A 81 -14.60 2.18 16.48
N LEU A 82 -13.32 2.47 16.18
CA LEU A 82 -12.41 3.05 17.17
C LEU A 82 -12.56 4.58 17.18
N LEU A 83 -12.39 5.20 16.02
CA LEU A 83 -12.45 6.65 15.87
C LEU A 83 -13.11 7.02 14.55
N ASP A 84 -14.13 7.87 14.58
CA ASP A 84 -14.79 8.48 13.42
C ASP A 84 -14.52 10.00 13.41
N GLY A 85 -14.90 10.69 12.34
CA GLY A 85 -14.71 12.14 12.23
C GLY A 85 -13.28 12.55 11.87
N LEU A 86 -12.44 11.62 11.43
CA LEU A 86 -11.09 11.95 10.94
C LEU A 86 -11.18 12.77 9.64
N PRO A 87 -10.16 13.62 9.35
CA PRO A 87 -10.11 14.38 8.11
C PRO A 87 -10.33 13.51 6.89
N SER A 88 -11.22 13.93 6.00
CA SER A 88 -11.48 13.29 4.73
C SER A 88 -12.11 14.30 3.79
N ALA A 89 -11.67 14.35 2.54
CA ALA A 89 -12.23 15.20 1.49
C ALA A 89 -11.87 14.64 0.11
N ILE A 90 -12.43 15.22 -0.94
CA ILE A 90 -12.11 14.85 -2.32
C ILE A 90 -10.85 15.58 -2.79
N ASN A 91 -9.87 14.82 -3.26
CA ASN A 91 -8.58 15.32 -3.73
C ASN A 91 -8.63 15.85 -5.19
N ASP A 92 -7.48 16.22 -5.72
CA ASP A 92 -7.28 16.77 -7.07
C ASP A 92 -7.53 15.78 -8.23
N VAL A 93 -7.57 14.47 -7.93
CA VAL A 93 -7.92 13.40 -8.87
C VAL A 93 -9.35 12.89 -8.69
N ASN A 94 -10.17 13.60 -7.89
CA ASN A 94 -11.57 13.32 -7.63
C ASN A 94 -11.82 11.99 -6.88
N GLU A 95 -10.90 11.61 -5.99
CA GLU A 95 -11.03 10.45 -5.11
C GLU A 95 -11.03 10.90 -3.64
N PRO A 96 -11.71 10.18 -2.72
CA PRO A 96 -11.60 10.42 -1.28
C PRO A 96 -10.14 10.30 -0.81
N SER A 97 -9.73 11.22 0.07
CA SER A 97 -8.41 11.24 0.68
C SER A 97 -8.54 11.63 2.15
N GLY A 98 -7.94 10.85 3.02
CA GLY A 98 -8.06 10.95 4.48
C GLY A 98 -7.13 9.97 5.17
N PRO A 99 -7.56 9.23 6.22
CA PRO A 99 -6.73 8.21 6.87
C PRO A 99 -6.24 7.16 5.87
N ALA A 100 -4.91 6.95 5.85
CA ALA A 100 -4.23 6.02 4.96
C ALA A 100 -3.51 4.93 5.78
N GLY A 101 -2.19 4.89 5.77
CA GLY A 101 -1.40 3.87 6.46
C GLY A 101 -1.57 3.85 7.97
N LEU A 102 -1.42 2.66 8.54
CA LEU A 102 -1.48 2.40 9.97
C LEU A 102 -0.21 1.69 10.45
N PHE A 103 0.30 2.10 11.60
CA PHE A 103 1.38 1.38 12.28
C PHE A 103 1.12 1.32 13.79
N MET A 104 1.10 0.12 14.36
CA MET A 104 0.86 -0.09 15.79
C MET A 104 2.16 -0.33 16.54
N ARG A 105 2.48 0.52 17.53
CA ARG A 105 3.63 0.35 18.42
C ARG A 105 3.17 0.40 19.88
N GLY A 106 3.23 -0.75 20.53
CA GLY A 106 2.72 -0.84 21.90
C GLY A 106 1.23 -0.50 21.97
N ARG A 107 0.88 0.58 22.64
CA ARG A 107 -0.52 1.07 22.79
C ARG A 107 -0.79 2.34 21.97
N THR A 108 0.10 2.68 21.05
CA THR A 108 -0.01 3.84 20.19
C THR A 108 -0.19 3.39 18.73
N LEU A 109 -1.27 3.83 18.11
CA LEU A 109 -1.53 3.71 16.70
C LEU A 109 -1.10 4.99 15.99
N TYR A 110 -0.14 4.89 15.10
CA TYR A 110 0.23 5.96 14.17
C TYR A 110 -0.63 5.87 12.92
N VAL A 111 -1.12 7.01 12.44
CA VAL A 111 -2.03 7.10 11.29
C VAL A 111 -1.52 8.17 10.34
N ALA A 112 -1.22 7.80 9.10
CA ALA A 112 -0.97 8.77 8.04
C ALA A 112 -2.29 9.39 7.60
N ILE A 113 -2.32 10.70 7.42
CA ILE A 113 -3.47 11.45 6.89
C ILE A 113 -3.08 11.99 5.51
N GLY A 114 -3.81 11.60 4.49
CA GLY A 114 -3.57 12.01 3.12
C GLY A 114 -3.89 13.48 2.84
N VAL A 115 -3.82 13.83 1.56
CA VAL A 115 -3.85 15.23 1.08
C VAL A 115 -5.21 15.93 1.24
N GLY A 116 -6.32 15.19 1.30
CA GLY A 116 -7.66 15.79 1.33
C GLY A 116 -7.93 16.77 0.18
N ASP A 117 -8.56 17.89 0.49
CA ASP A 117 -8.92 18.93 -0.46
C ASP A 117 -7.92 20.11 -0.53
N VAL A 118 -6.66 19.88 -0.19
CA VAL A 118 -5.59 20.88 -0.24
C VAL A 118 -5.37 21.41 -1.66
N GLY A 119 -5.46 20.54 -2.66
CA GLY A 119 -5.30 20.88 -4.07
C GLY A 119 -6.53 20.54 -4.91
N ARG A 120 -6.57 21.08 -6.10
CA ARG A 120 -7.57 20.76 -7.13
C ARG A 120 -6.91 20.58 -8.48
N ALA A 121 -7.57 19.83 -9.37
CA ALA A 121 -7.16 19.74 -10.76
C ALA A 121 -7.02 21.15 -11.37
N GLY A 122 -5.88 21.40 -11.99
CA GLY A 122 -5.63 22.65 -12.70
C GLY A 122 -6.38 22.72 -14.05
N PRO A 123 -6.33 23.86 -14.72
CA PRO A 123 -7.04 24.08 -16.00
C PRO A 123 -6.42 23.29 -17.17
N ILE A 124 -5.20 22.78 -17.01
CA ILE A 124 -4.50 21.97 -18.01
C ILE A 124 -4.42 20.55 -17.47
N PRO A 125 -4.77 19.51 -18.25
CA PRO A 125 -4.65 18.12 -17.81
C PRO A 125 -3.27 17.79 -17.25
N GLY A 126 -3.22 17.12 -16.10
CA GLY A 126 -1.97 16.79 -15.41
C GLY A 126 -1.35 17.94 -14.61
N THR A 127 -2.07 19.04 -14.41
CA THR A 127 -1.67 20.12 -13.52
C THR A 127 -2.53 20.16 -12.27
N THR A 128 -1.96 20.66 -11.17
CA THR A 128 -2.63 20.83 -9.87
C THR A 128 -2.42 22.25 -9.38
N ILE A 129 -3.43 22.84 -8.80
CA ILE A 129 -3.39 24.18 -8.18
C ILE A 129 -3.81 24.09 -6.71
N PRO A 130 -3.40 25.04 -5.85
CA PRO A 130 -3.95 25.13 -4.50
C PRO A 130 -5.46 25.26 -4.54
N ASN A 131 -6.16 24.64 -3.57
CA ASN A 131 -7.58 24.82 -3.45
C ASN A 131 -7.91 26.31 -3.20
N PRO A 132 -8.70 26.98 -4.06
CA PRO A 132 -9.04 28.39 -3.88
C PRO A 132 -10.03 28.64 -2.73
N ALA A 133 -10.72 27.59 -2.27
CA ALA A 133 -11.57 27.63 -1.08
C ALA A 133 -10.75 27.32 0.18
N ALA A 134 -11.36 27.51 1.36
CA ALA A 134 -10.74 27.06 2.59
C ALA A 134 -10.63 25.52 2.58
N VAL A 135 -9.44 25.01 2.95
CA VAL A 135 -9.19 23.59 3.15
C VAL A 135 -10.05 23.09 4.31
N SER A 136 -10.69 21.95 4.15
CA SER A 136 -11.70 21.47 5.11
C SER A 136 -11.12 20.99 6.43
N SER A 137 -9.83 20.64 6.50
CA SER A 137 -9.15 20.27 7.74
C SER A 137 -7.73 20.85 7.77
N PRO A 138 -7.28 21.41 8.92
CA PRO A 138 -5.94 21.92 9.07
C PRO A 138 -4.88 20.82 9.25
N ILE A 139 -5.27 19.56 9.44
CA ILE A 139 -4.36 18.42 9.69
C ILE A 139 -4.34 17.41 8.52
N PHE A 140 -4.63 17.83 7.29
CA PHE A 140 -4.26 17.05 6.11
C PHE A 140 -2.74 16.99 5.94
N SER A 141 -2.24 16.02 5.18
CA SER A 141 -0.81 15.84 4.93
C SER A 141 0.02 15.68 6.22
N SER A 142 -0.46 14.87 7.16
CA SER A 142 0.12 14.77 8.51
C SER A 142 0.22 13.33 9.03
N VAL A 143 0.77 13.18 10.22
CA VAL A 143 0.74 11.94 11.00
C VAL A 143 0.14 12.20 12.37
N LEU A 144 -0.85 11.40 12.74
CA LEU A 144 -1.44 11.39 14.07
C LEU A 144 -0.92 10.20 14.89
N ALA A 145 -0.83 10.37 16.22
CA ALA A 145 -0.67 9.27 17.17
C ALA A 145 -1.91 9.18 18.04
N ILE A 146 -2.53 8.01 18.08
CA ILE A 146 -3.72 7.70 18.86
C ILE A 146 -3.34 6.68 19.93
N GLN A 147 -3.39 7.09 21.18
CA GLN A 147 -3.09 6.22 22.32
C GLN A 147 -4.38 5.74 22.97
N PHE A 148 -4.50 4.43 23.19
CA PHE A 148 -5.66 3.81 23.84
C PHE A 148 -5.28 2.59 24.68
N SER A 149 -6.11 2.28 25.68
CA SER A 149 -5.88 1.14 26.58
C SER A 149 -6.34 -0.18 25.95
N ALA A 150 -5.87 -1.30 26.50
CA ALA A 150 -6.34 -2.63 26.15
C ALA A 150 -7.86 -2.78 26.41
N ASN A 151 -8.36 -2.18 27.48
CA ASN A 151 -9.79 -2.20 27.79
C ASN A 151 -10.58 -1.40 26.76
N THR A 152 -10.14 -0.19 26.42
CA THR A 152 -10.74 0.63 25.35
C THR A 152 -10.83 -0.14 24.05
N GLU A 153 -9.75 -0.80 23.63
CA GLU A 153 -9.75 -1.62 22.41
C GLU A 153 -10.81 -2.73 22.47
N LYS A 154 -10.97 -3.37 23.63
CA LYS A 154 -11.90 -4.49 23.83
C LYS A 154 -13.37 -4.05 23.89
N THR A 155 -13.66 -2.93 24.52
CA THR A 155 -15.03 -2.56 24.93
C THR A 155 -15.59 -1.31 24.26
N THR A 156 -14.75 -0.53 23.54
CA THR A 156 -15.19 0.77 23.02
C THR A 156 -16.41 0.68 22.10
N THR A 157 -17.30 1.64 22.27
CA THR A 157 -18.43 1.92 21.38
C THR A 157 -18.08 2.95 20.31
N GLY A 158 -16.82 3.42 20.30
CA GLY A 158 -16.28 4.40 19.36
C GLY A 158 -16.13 5.80 19.96
N PHE A 159 -15.29 6.58 19.28
CA PHE A 159 -15.07 7.99 19.54
C PHE A 159 -15.33 8.76 18.25
N THR A 160 -15.59 10.06 18.39
CA THR A 160 -15.71 10.99 17.26
C THR A 160 -14.76 12.15 17.49
N LEU A 161 -13.94 12.50 16.50
CA LEU A 161 -13.06 13.66 16.52
C LEU A 161 -13.84 14.87 15.98
N PRO A 162 -14.22 15.84 16.84
CA PRO A 162 -14.87 17.07 16.40
C PRO A 162 -13.94 17.90 15.50
N VAL A 163 -14.50 18.68 14.58
CA VAL A 163 -13.71 19.58 13.72
C VAL A 163 -12.91 20.61 14.53
N ALA A 164 -13.48 21.09 15.65
CA ALA A 164 -12.79 22.01 16.55
C ALA A 164 -11.52 21.39 17.16
N ASP A 165 -11.55 20.07 17.44
CA ASP A 165 -10.40 19.36 17.99
C ASP A 165 -9.33 19.11 16.92
N GLN A 166 -9.67 19.09 15.63
CA GLN A 166 -8.68 19.06 14.54
C GLN A 166 -7.85 20.36 14.53
N GLN A 167 -8.48 21.52 14.80
CA GLN A 167 -7.73 22.77 14.97
C GLN A 167 -6.84 22.75 16.23
N ALA A 168 -7.34 22.22 17.34
CA ALA A 168 -6.54 22.07 18.54
C ALA A 168 -5.29 21.19 18.31
N LEU A 169 -5.42 20.11 17.52
CA LEU A 169 -4.29 19.27 17.10
C LEU A 169 -3.29 20.07 16.25
N ALA A 170 -3.77 20.85 15.28
CA ALA A 170 -2.91 21.70 14.44
C ALA A 170 -2.18 22.76 15.26
N ASP A 171 -2.80 23.26 16.35
CA ASP A 171 -2.19 24.20 17.30
C ASP A 171 -1.21 23.50 18.29
N GLY A 172 -0.90 22.21 18.06
CA GLY A 172 0.04 21.42 18.87
C GLY A 172 -0.52 20.91 20.20
N GLN A 173 -1.83 20.97 20.40
CA GLN A 173 -2.46 20.48 21.63
C GLN A 173 -2.69 18.96 21.55
N THR A 174 -2.66 18.31 22.71
CA THR A 174 -3.12 16.92 22.84
C THR A 174 -4.62 16.92 23.11
N VAL A 175 -5.38 16.21 22.26
CA VAL A 175 -6.82 16.04 22.42
C VAL A 175 -7.11 14.74 23.15
N THR A 176 -7.97 14.81 24.18
CA THR A 176 -8.47 13.63 24.89
C THR A 176 -9.96 13.48 24.62
N LEU A 177 -10.34 12.38 23.99
CA LEU A 177 -11.74 12.04 23.73
C LEU A 177 -12.23 11.03 24.77
N SER A 178 -13.48 11.19 25.20
CA SER A 178 -14.19 10.26 26.07
C SER A 178 -15.48 9.83 25.40
N ASN A 179 -15.85 8.56 25.52
CA ASN A 179 -17.15 8.06 25.09
C ASN A 179 -18.11 7.93 26.28
N GLY A 180 -19.40 7.68 26.00
CA GLY A 180 -20.42 7.53 27.05
C GLY A 180 -20.23 6.28 27.92
N ALA A 181 -19.32 5.37 27.58
CA ALA A 181 -19.00 4.16 28.35
C ALA A 181 -17.81 4.35 29.32
N GLY A 182 -17.22 5.54 29.38
CA GLY A 182 -16.09 5.86 30.26
C GLY A 182 -14.72 5.52 29.68
N ASP A 183 -14.64 5.02 28.46
CA ASP A 183 -13.35 4.84 27.76
C ASP A 183 -12.75 6.18 27.34
N ARG A 184 -11.42 6.19 27.19
CA ARG A 184 -10.67 7.38 26.76
C ARG A 184 -9.60 7.01 25.73
N ILE A 185 -9.37 7.95 24.81
CA ILE A 185 -8.22 7.94 23.91
C ILE A 185 -7.54 9.31 23.95
N MET A 186 -6.22 9.32 23.70
CA MET A 186 -5.46 10.56 23.51
C MET A 186 -4.96 10.62 22.07
N ILE A 187 -5.09 11.78 21.44
CA ILE A 187 -4.66 12.04 20.07
C ILE A 187 -3.68 13.20 20.09
N ARG A 188 -2.57 13.06 19.39
CA ARG A 188 -1.63 14.15 19.15
C ARG A 188 -1.21 14.18 17.69
N LEU A 189 -0.90 15.35 17.19
CA LEU A 189 -0.22 15.54 15.91
C LEU A 189 1.27 15.21 16.11
N VAL A 190 1.81 14.30 15.30
CA VAL A 190 3.22 13.88 15.36
C VAL A 190 4.07 14.71 14.41
N ALA A 191 3.58 14.89 13.19
CA ALA A 191 4.20 15.72 12.17
C ALA A 191 3.11 16.31 11.28
N ASP A 192 3.30 17.56 10.89
CA ASP A 192 2.47 18.30 9.95
C ASP A 192 3.36 18.70 8.76
N PHE A 193 3.22 17.98 7.66
CA PHE A 193 4.05 18.22 6.49
C PHE A 193 3.51 19.42 5.69
N PRO A 194 4.38 20.16 4.97
CA PRO A 194 3.89 21.17 4.04
C PRO A 194 2.88 20.58 3.07
N ASN A 195 1.67 21.05 3.08
CA ASN A 195 0.55 20.55 2.27
C ASN A 195 0.90 20.45 0.77
N PHE A 196 1.70 21.41 0.28
CA PHE A 196 2.23 21.43 -1.09
C PHE A 196 3.51 22.26 -1.20
N ILE A 197 4.20 22.10 -2.33
CA ILE A 197 5.28 22.98 -2.75
C ILE A 197 5.00 23.52 -4.14
N PRO A 198 5.52 24.72 -4.50
CA PRO A 198 5.58 25.17 -5.87
C PRO A 198 6.32 24.14 -6.76
N PHE A 199 5.72 23.81 -7.88
CA PHE A 199 6.31 22.90 -8.88
C PHE A 199 6.00 23.42 -10.29
N PRO A 200 6.56 24.59 -10.66
CA PRO A 200 6.22 25.25 -11.91
C PRO A 200 6.60 24.39 -13.12
N LEU A 201 5.66 24.25 -14.05
CA LEU A 201 5.88 23.61 -15.35
C LEU A 201 6.16 24.70 -16.40
N PRO A 202 6.94 24.40 -17.47
CA PRO A 202 7.25 25.37 -18.51
C PRO A 202 6.03 26.04 -19.16
N PHE A 203 4.92 25.32 -19.21
CA PHE A 203 3.64 25.77 -19.80
C PHE A 203 2.61 26.17 -18.75
N PHE A 204 2.88 25.99 -17.44
CA PHE A 204 1.94 26.33 -16.36
C PHE A 204 2.68 26.62 -15.04
N ALA A 205 3.08 27.86 -14.85
CA ALA A 205 3.83 28.30 -13.67
C ALA A 205 3.09 28.13 -12.32
N PRO A 206 1.76 28.23 -12.20
CA PRO A 206 1.05 28.05 -10.93
C PRO A 206 0.97 26.61 -10.43
N ASN A 207 1.52 25.63 -11.14
CA ASN A 207 1.47 24.23 -10.76
C ASN A 207 2.14 23.98 -9.40
N ILE A 208 1.54 23.08 -8.61
CA ILE A 208 2.05 22.65 -7.31
C ILE A 208 2.24 21.14 -7.29
N LYS A 209 3.01 20.66 -6.31
CA LYS A 209 3.14 19.25 -5.96
C LYS A 209 2.63 19.05 -4.53
N LEU A 210 1.61 18.22 -4.39
CA LEU A 210 0.94 17.97 -3.12
C LEU A 210 1.75 17.01 -2.25
N SER A 211 1.57 17.07 -0.93
CA SER A 211 2.02 16.06 0.02
C SER A 211 0.87 15.08 0.26
N ASN A 212 1.12 13.80 0.05
CA ASN A 212 0.12 12.74 0.25
C ASN A 212 0.76 11.56 1.00
N PRO A 213 0.91 11.68 2.34
CA PRO A 213 1.41 10.59 3.19
C PRO A 213 0.57 9.34 3.01
N PHE A 214 1.23 8.18 2.85
CA PHE A 214 0.52 6.94 2.52
C PHE A 214 0.74 5.84 3.56
N GLN A 215 1.94 5.29 3.71
CA GLN A 215 2.24 4.21 4.66
C GLN A 215 3.39 4.62 5.58
N LEU A 216 3.53 3.95 6.73
CA LEU A 216 4.51 4.33 7.73
C LEU A 216 5.01 3.13 8.54
N VAL A 217 6.26 3.21 9.00
CA VAL A 217 6.91 2.23 9.87
C VAL A 217 7.84 2.94 10.84
N ALA A 218 7.99 2.43 12.06
CA ALA A 218 8.95 2.98 13.02
C ALA A 218 10.10 2.00 13.27
N VAL A 219 11.31 2.55 13.30
CA VAL A 219 12.53 1.87 13.76
C VAL A 219 13.07 2.70 14.93
N GLU A 220 13.21 2.08 16.08
CA GLU A 220 13.58 2.79 17.30
C GLU A 220 12.71 4.04 17.52
N ASP A 221 13.29 5.21 17.69
CA ASP A 221 12.58 6.46 17.90
C ASP A 221 12.39 7.29 16.62
N THR A 222 12.60 6.67 15.46
CA THR A 222 12.37 7.30 14.14
C THR A 222 11.18 6.66 13.44
N LEU A 223 10.25 7.50 12.96
CA LEU A 223 9.13 7.09 12.13
C LEU A 223 9.42 7.48 10.68
N TYR A 224 9.29 6.54 9.77
CA TYR A 224 9.44 6.74 8.33
C TYR A 224 8.07 6.71 7.67
N VAL A 225 7.82 7.67 6.77
CA VAL A 225 6.53 7.86 6.11
C VAL A 225 6.73 8.04 4.62
N THR A 226 6.11 7.20 3.81
CA THR A 226 6.08 7.38 2.36
C THR A 226 5.13 8.51 1.98
N ASP A 227 5.55 9.36 1.06
CA ASP A 227 4.74 10.44 0.52
C ASP A 227 4.64 10.31 -1.01
N GLY A 228 3.54 9.72 -1.46
CA GLY A 228 3.30 9.45 -2.88
C GLY A 228 3.17 10.73 -3.71
N GLY A 229 2.65 11.80 -3.15
CA GLY A 229 2.51 13.09 -3.81
C GLY A 229 3.84 13.80 -4.01
N ARG A 230 4.76 13.69 -3.05
CA ARG A 230 6.08 14.33 -3.06
C ARG A 230 7.17 13.43 -3.66
N ASN A 231 6.91 12.17 -3.93
CA ASN A 231 7.88 11.16 -4.38
C ASN A 231 9.07 11.01 -3.42
N LEU A 232 8.82 10.93 -2.12
CA LEU A 232 9.87 10.86 -1.11
C LEU A 232 9.47 9.99 0.10
N VAL A 233 10.44 9.75 0.97
CA VAL A 233 10.22 9.23 2.33
C VAL A 233 10.61 10.31 3.32
N TRP A 234 9.69 10.63 4.24
CA TRP A 234 9.96 11.45 5.41
C TRP A 234 10.57 10.61 6.52
N GLN A 235 11.48 11.17 7.29
CA GLN A 235 11.91 10.67 8.59
C GLN A 235 11.51 11.66 9.69
N ILE A 236 10.95 11.14 10.79
CA ILE A 236 10.40 11.92 11.89
C ILE A 236 11.03 11.40 13.19
N ASP A 237 11.63 12.27 13.96
CA ASP A 237 12.07 11.99 15.33
C ASP A 237 10.83 12.00 16.25
N LEU A 238 10.49 10.84 16.84
CA LEU A 238 9.29 10.68 17.67
C LEU A 238 9.39 11.39 19.03
N LEU A 239 10.60 11.76 19.47
CA LEU A 239 10.82 12.46 20.72
C LEU A 239 10.58 13.97 20.57
N THR A 240 11.03 14.54 19.46
CA THR A 240 10.97 15.98 19.19
C THR A 240 9.87 16.40 18.23
N GLY A 241 9.36 15.49 17.40
CA GLY A 241 8.43 15.77 16.31
C GLY A 241 9.09 16.45 15.11
N SER A 242 10.42 16.65 15.13
CA SER A 242 11.13 17.20 13.99
C SER A 242 11.18 16.20 12.84
N PHE A 243 11.07 16.68 11.61
CA PHE A 243 11.10 15.85 10.43
C PHE A 243 11.96 16.43 9.31
N SER A 244 12.46 15.54 8.47
CA SER A 244 13.21 15.88 7.26
C SER A 244 12.99 14.82 6.17
N THR A 245 13.39 15.14 4.94
CA THR A 245 13.41 14.15 3.86
C THR A 245 14.57 13.18 4.06
N LEU A 246 14.28 11.87 4.05
CA LEU A 246 15.29 10.82 4.02
C LEU A 246 15.81 10.61 2.59
N VAL A 247 14.91 10.37 1.65
CA VAL A 247 15.21 10.09 0.24
C VAL A 247 14.13 10.67 -0.67
N THR A 248 14.51 11.08 -1.87
CA THR A 248 13.58 11.51 -2.94
C THR A 248 13.81 10.68 -4.19
N PHE A 249 12.75 10.12 -4.74
CA PHE A 249 12.80 9.26 -5.92
C PHE A 249 12.58 10.08 -7.21
N PRO A 250 13.50 10.01 -8.18
CA PRO A 250 13.34 10.70 -9.44
C PRO A 250 12.24 10.08 -10.31
N PRO A 251 11.61 10.86 -11.19
CA PRO A 251 10.73 10.32 -12.21
C PRO A 251 11.52 9.52 -13.24
N ILE A 252 10.87 8.55 -13.88
CA ILE A 252 11.44 7.77 -14.98
C ILE A 252 10.73 8.09 -16.30
N VAL A 253 11.35 7.77 -17.44
CA VAL A 253 10.71 7.91 -18.76
C VAL A 253 9.48 7.02 -18.83
N ASN A 254 8.37 7.56 -19.34
CA ASN A 254 7.14 6.81 -19.57
C ASN A 254 7.22 5.98 -20.86
N PRO A 255 7.30 4.65 -20.79
CA PRO A 255 7.41 3.81 -22.01
C PRO A 255 6.12 3.79 -22.84
N LEU A 256 4.99 4.27 -22.29
CA LEU A 256 3.71 4.33 -22.99
C LEU A 256 3.34 5.75 -23.46
N PHE A 257 4.27 6.71 -23.31
CA PHE A 257 4.03 8.09 -23.78
C PHE A 257 3.80 8.14 -25.28
N GLY A 258 2.69 8.74 -25.70
CA GLY A 258 2.28 8.80 -27.11
C GLY A 258 1.63 7.51 -27.64
N ILE A 259 1.57 6.42 -26.84
CA ILE A 259 0.92 5.16 -27.20
C ILE A 259 -0.49 5.10 -26.59
N VAL A 260 -0.63 5.50 -25.33
CA VAL A 260 -1.94 5.59 -24.67
C VAL A 260 -2.33 7.06 -24.46
N PRO A 261 -3.64 7.40 -24.47
CA PRO A 261 -4.10 8.79 -24.41
C PRO A 261 -4.08 9.37 -22.99
N ALA A 262 -3.10 8.96 -22.14
CA ALA A 262 -2.98 9.43 -20.77
C ALA A 262 -1.53 9.37 -20.28
N GLY A 263 -1.19 10.22 -19.32
CA GLY A 263 0.13 10.34 -18.76
C GLY A 263 1.06 11.26 -19.56
N GLY A 264 2.02 11.85 -18.86
CA GLY A 264 3.08 12.70 -19.43
C GLY A 264 4.28 11.88 -19.93
N PRO A 265 5.35 12.56 -20.40
CA PRO A 265 6.59 11.91 -20.87
C PRO A 265 7.37 11.23 -19.74
N PHE A 266 7.06 11.55 -18.49
CA PHE A 266 7.69 10.97 -17.30
C PHE A 266 6.63 10.41 -16.36
N LEU A 267 7.01 9.36 -15.61
CA LEU A 267 6.22 8.75 -14.54
C LEU A 267 6.79 9.19 -13.20
N ASP A 268 5.96 9.71 -12.34
CA ASP A 268 6.29 9.90 -10.92
C ASP A 268 6.59 8.55 -10.26
N ALA A 269 7.39 8.59 -9.20
CA ALA A 269 7.75 7.38 -8.45
C ALA A 269 6.57 6.83 -7.66
N VAL A 270 5.84 7.70 -6.96
CA VAL A 270 4.68 7.39 -6.10
C VAL A 270 5.03 6.31 -5.06
N PRO A 271 5.90 6.59 -4.07
CA PRO A 271 6.18 5.65 -2.99
C PRO A 271 4.92 5.38 -2.18
N THR A 272 4.66 4.08 -1.88
CA THR A 272 3.45 3.61 -1.20
C THR A 272 3.80 2.75 0.01
N GLY A 273 3.89 1.43 -0.10
CA GLY A 273 4.23 0.55 1.01
C GLY A 273 5.64 0.78 1.54
N ILE A 274 5.81 0.57 2.85
CA ILE A 274 7.11 0.62 3.52
C ILE A 274 7.18 -0.45 4.60
N ALA A 275 8.29 -1.18 4.64
CA ALA A 275 8.59 -2.18 5.67
C ALA A 275 10.07 -2.16 6.04
N THR A 276 10.44 -2.87 7.09
CA THR A 276 11.83 -3.05 7.52
C THR A 276 12.31 -4.47 7.25
N SER A 277 13.54 -4.61 6.78
CA SER A 277 14.25 -5.90 6.62
C SER A 277 15.74 -5.66 6.81
N ASP A 278 16.39 -6.44 7.69
CA ASP A 278 17.84 -6.40 7.93
C ASP A 278 18.39 -4.97 8.15
N ASP A 279 17.75 -4.21 9.04
CA ASP A 279 18.09 -2.81 9.36
C ASP A 279 17.96 -1.84 8.18
N GLN A 280 17.31 -2.24 7.09
CA GLN A 280 17.02 -1.43 5.91
C GLN A 280 15.51 -1.18 5.80
N LEU A 281 15.16 -0.13 5.05
CA LEU A 281 13.78 0.10 4.63
C LEU A 281 13.57 -0.49 3.24
N LEU A 282 12.43 -1.14 3.03
CA LEU A 282 11.93 -1.55 1.73
C LEU A 282 10.73 -0.68 1.37
N VAL A 283 10.77 -0.02 0.22
CA VAL A 283 9.73 0.91 -0.23
C VAL A 283 9.25 0.53 -1.61
N THR A 284 7.93 0.34 -1.77
CA THR A 284 7.33 0.12 -3.08
C THR A 284 7.15 1.43 -3.83
N LEU A 285 7.53 1.46 -5.11
CA LEU A 285 7.26 2.55 -6.03
C LEU A 285 6.14 2.14 -6.99
N PHE A 286 4.95 2.67 -6.75
CA PHE A 286 3.73 2.32 -7.48
C PHE A 286 3.77 2.77 -8.95
N ARG A 287 4.39 3.92 -9.22
CA ARG A 287 4.49 4.66 -10.48
C ARG A 287 3.21 5.41 -10.85
N GLY A 288 3.41 6.47 -11.64
CA GLY A 288 2.34 7.35 -12.12
C GLY A 288 1.58 6.81 -13.33
N VAL A 289 0.51 7.53 -13.68
CA VAL A 289 -0.34 7.25 -14.87
C VAL A 289 0.50 7.20 -16.15
N PRO A 290 0.31 6.20 -17.02
CA PRO A 290 -0.75 5.20 -17.10
C PRO A 290 -0.45 3.85 -16.43
N PHE A 291 0.46 3.81 -15.46
CA PHE A 291 0.85 2.62 -14.69
C PHE A 291 1.38 1.48 -15.57
N PRO A 292 2.45 1.71 -16.33
CA PRO A 292 2.96 0.70 -17.27
C PRO A 292 3.44 -0.56 -16.54
N PRO A 293 3.16 -1.76 -17.05
CA PRO A 293 3.74 -2.99 -16.54
C PRO A 293 5.27 -2.96 -16.57
N GLY A 294 5.92 -3.57 -15.58
CA GLY A 294 7.36 -3.70 -15.51
C GLY A 294 8.11 -2.45 -15.02
N THR A 295 7.41 -1.36 -14.71
CA THR A 295 8.04 -0.10 -14.26
C THR A 295 8.04 0.10 -12.75
N SER A 296 7.14 -0.58 -12.02
CA SER A 296 7.07 -0.54 -10.57
C SER A 296 8.19 -1.38 -9.95
N THR A 297 8.71 -0.94 -8.81
CA THR A 297 9.86 -1.53 -8.13
C THR A 297 9.66 -1.57 -6.62
N VAL A 298 10.47 -2.35 -5.93
CA VAL A 298 10.78 -2.16 -4.51
C VAL A 298 12.19 -1.60 -4.43
N GLU A 299 12.36 -0.51 -3.69
CA GLU A 299 13.67 0.08 -3.40
C GLU A 299 14.10 -0.31 -1.97
N LYS A 300 15.38 -0.62 -1.81
CA LYS A 300 16.05 -0.84 -0.53
C LYS A 300 16.81 0.42 -0.15
N ILE A 301 16.54 0.94 1.05
CA ILE A 301 17.04 2.23 1.50
C ILE A 301 17.79 2.05 2.82
N ASP A 302 18.97 2.61 2.89
CA ASP A 302 19.71 2.76 4.15
C ASP A 302 19.08 3.87 4.99
N PRO A 303 18.52 3.58 6.18
CA PRO A 303 17.81 4.57 6.99
C PRO A 303 18.72 5.66 7.59
N LEU A 304 20.04 5.46 7.59
CA LEU A 304 21.01 6.43 8.12
C LEU A 304 21.45 7.44 7.06
N THR A 305 21.63 6.97 5.82
CA THR A 305 22.19 7.79 4.74
C THR A 305 21.17 8.22 3.68
N GLY A 306 20.03 7.56 3.62
CA GLY A 306 19.04 7.73 2.55
C GLY A 306 19.48 7.16 1.19
N THR A 307 20.60 6.42 1.15
CA THR A 307 21.04 5.77 -0.09
C THR A 307 20.06 4.69 -0.49
N ASP A 308 19.57 4.73 -1.71
CA ASP A 308 18.62 3.78 -2.26
C ASP A 308 19.21 2.94 -3.38
N THR A 309 18.71 1.71 -3.51
CA THR A 309 19.03 0.78 -4.60
C THR A 309 17.80 -0.04 -4.94
N THR A 310 17.60 -0.35 -6.23
CA THR A 310 16.49 -1.22 -6.64
C THR A 310 16.69 -2.63 -6.09
N PHE A 311 15.71 -3.10 -5.33
CA PHE A 311 15.71 -4.39 -4.68
C PHE A 311 14.92 -5.45 -5.46
N ILE A 312 13.67 -5.15 -5.85
CA ILE A 312 12.85 -5.98 -6.73
C ILE A 312 12.38 -5.11 -7.89
N ALA A 313 12.53 -5.61 -9.11
CA ALA A 313 12.15 -4.90 -10.33
C ALA A 313 11.10 -5.67 -11.14
N GLY A 314 10.61 -5.05 -12.21
CA GLY A 314 9.70 -5.71 -13.16
C GLY A 314 8.27 -5.85 -12.69
N LEU A 315 7.90 -5.14 -11.62
CA LEU A 315 6.57 -5.17 -11.02
C LEU A 315 5.57 -4.27 -11.77
N LYS A 316 4.31 -4.39 -11.41
CA LYS A 316 3.27 -3.45 -11.80
C LYS A 316 2.52 -2.97 -10.57
N THR A 317 2.43 -1.64 -10.38
CA THR A 317 1.67 -1.02 -9.30
C THR A 317 1.85 -1.73 -7.95
N ALA A 318 3.12 -2.04 -7.59
CA ALA A 318 3.44 -2.56 -6.27
C ALA A 318 3.02 -1.51 -5.23
N ILE A 319 2.10 -1.90 -4.35
CA ILE A 319 1.48 -0.97 -3.40
C ILE A 319 1.90 -1.25 -1.97
N ASP A 320 2.28 -2.50 -1.67
CA ASP A 320 2.73 -2.88 -0.33
C ASP A 320 3.79 -3.99 -0.39
N ILE A 321 4.60 -4.10 0.66
CA ILE A 321 5.66 -5.09 0.83
C ILE A 321 5.69 -5.59 2.27
N LEU A 322 5.82 -6.89 2.44
CA LEU A 322 5.92 -7.52 3.76
C LEU A 322 7.05 -8.57 3.76
N PRO A 323 8.20 -8.29 4.38
CA PRO A 323 9.23 -9.28 4.63
C PRO A 323 8.76 -10.32 5.66
N ILE A 324 9.03 -11.59 5.41
CA ILE A 324 8.68 -12.70 6.29
C ILE A 324 9.95 -13.50 6.58
N VAL A 325 10.28 -13.63 7.85
CA VAL A 325 11.42 -14.44 8.31
C VAL A 325 10.91 -15.81 8.74
N GLU A 326 11.48 -16.87 8.13
CA GLU A 326 11.23 -18.29 8.41
C GLU A 326 12.54 -19.06 8.36
N ASP A 327 12.79 -19.90 9.35
CA ASP A 327 13.96 -20.80 9.41
C ASP A 327 15.27 -20.11 8.99
N ASP A 328 15.52 -18.89 9.48
CA ASP A 328 16.68 -18.04 9.16
C ASP A 328 16.75 -17.55 7.69
N ALA A 329 15.71 -17.76 6.89
CA ALA A 329 15.57 -17.19 5.56
C ALA A 329 14.51 -16.07 5.56
N THR A 330 14.73 -15.06 4.72
CA THR A 330 13.73 -14.01 4.50
C THR A 330 13.18 -14.10 3.10
N HIS A 331 11.87 -14.19 2.98
CA HIS A 331 11.16 -14.04 1.73
C HIS A 331 10.26 -12.80 1.76
N TYR A 332 9.75 -12.36 0.61
CA TYR A 332 9.16 -11.04 0.47
C TYR A 332 7.81 -11.15 -0.24
N LEU A 333 6.73 -10.89 0.52
CA LEU A 333 5.42 -10.73 -0.10
C LEU A 333 5.30 -9.33 -0.70
N VAL A 334 4.95 -9.25 -1.98
CA VAL A 334 4.69 -8.00 -2.69
C VAL A 334 3.23 -7.97 -3.12
N LEU A 335 2.50 -6.94 -2.72
CA LEU A 335 1.13 -6.69 -3.13
C LEU A 335 1.11 -5.80 -4.37
N GLN A 336 0.52 -6.28 -5.46
CA GLN A 336 0.26 -5.50 -6.66
C GLN A 336 -1.22 -5.09 -6.72
N HIS A 337 -1.48 -3.80 -6.88
CA HIS A 337 -2.83 -3.25 -7.01
C HIS A 337 -3.54 -3.73 -8.29
N ALA A 338 -2.78 -3.92 -9.35
CA ALA A 338 -3.19 -4.53 -10.62
C ALA A 338 -2.00 -5.27 -11.23
N SER A 339 -2.23 -6.29 -12.09
CA SER A 339 -1.16 -7.19 -12.56
C SER A 339 -0.72 -6.98 -14.00
N VAL A 340 -1.62 -6.59 -14.91
CA VAL A 340 -1.31 -6.48 -16.36
C VAL A 340 -1.95 -5.25 -17.00
N GLY A 341 -1.45 -4.90 -18.20
CA GLY A 341 -1.99 -3.80 -19.01
C GLY A 341 -1.75 -2.41 -18.40
N PRO A 342 -2.08 -1.34 -19.10
CA PRO A 342 -2.17 -0.01 -18.52
C PRO A 342 -3.39 0.11 -17.60
N PHE A 343 -3.38 1.09 -16.68
CA PHE A 343 -4.43 1.34 -15.70
C PHE A 343 -4.67 0.15 -14.76
N PHE A 344 -5.88 0.01 -14.20
CA PHE A 344 -6.24 -0.97 -13.17
C PHE A 344 -7.25 -2.02 -13.68
N ALA A 345 -7.16 -2.41 -14.95
CA ALA A 345 -8.13 -3.30 -15.59
C ALA A 345 -8.00 -4.79 -15.20
N SER A 346 -6.94 -5.17 -14.51
CA SER A 346 -6.65 -6.55 -14.12
C SER A 346 -6.76 -6.76 -12.60
N PRO A 347 -6.93 -8.00 -12.13
CA PRO A 347 -6.88 -8.28 -10.70
C PRO A 347 -5.53 -7.92 -10.08
N GLY A 348 -5.55 -7.62 -8.78
CA GLY A 348 -4.35 -7.52 -7.97
C GLY A 348 -3.77 -8.89 -7.65
N LEU A 349 -2.49 -8.92 -7.26
CA LEU A 349 -1.77 -10.14 -6.90
C LEU A 349 -1.06 -9.98 -5.56
N VAL A 350 -0.93 -11.09 -4.83
CA VAL A 350 0.13 -11.28 -3.84
C VAL A 350 1.19 -12.17 -4.48
N LEU A 351 2.38 -11.64 -4.57
CA LEU A 351 3.57 -12.32 -5.08
C LEU A 351 4.50 -12.64 -3.92
N ASP A 352 5.07 -13.84 -3.90
CA ASP A 352 6.08 -14.27 -2.93
C ASP A 352 7.42 -14.47 -3.63
N PHE A 353 8.45 -13.80 -3.16
CA PHE A 353 9.81 -13.84 -3.66
C PHE A 353 10.71 -14.50 -2.62
N ASP A 354 11.24 -15.70 -2.91
CA ASP A 354 12.28 -16.36 -2.10
C ASP A 354 13.61 -15.59 -2.13
N SER A 355 13.82 -14.81 -3.20
CA SER A 355 14.95 -13.90 -3.35
C SER A 355 14.57 -12.73 -4.25
N PRO A 356 15.14 -11.53 -4.04
CA PRO A 356 14.78 -10.33 -4.79
C PRO A 356 14.94 -10.42 -6.31
N ALA A 357 15.90 -11.23 -6.78
CA ALA A 357 16.20 -11.44 -8.21
C ALA A 357 15.53 -12.69 -8.79
N GLY A 358 14.88 -13.49 -7.95
CA GLY A 358 14.20 -14.73 -8.37
C GLY A 358 12.83 -14.47 -8.97
N PRO A 359 12.28 -15.47 -9.68
CA PRO A 359 10.90 -15.40 -10.13
C PRO A 359 9.97 -15.56 -8.92
N PRO A 360 8.86 -14.78 -8.83
CA PRO A 360 7.92 -14.93 -7.75
C PRO A 360 6.98 -16.11 -7.93
N THR A 361 6.50 -16.63 -6.81
CA THR A 361 5.32 -17.49 -6.72
C THR A 361 4.06 -16.64 -6.54
N VAL A 362 2.96 -16.97 -7.22
CA VAL A 362 1.68 -16.30 -7.03
C VAL A 362 0.95 -16.91 -5.86
N VAL A 363 0.85 -16.19 -4.74
CA VAL A 363 0.11 -16.61 -3.54
C VAL A 363 -1.40 -16.42 -3.74
N ALA A 364 -1.81 -15.27 -4.27
CA ALA A 364 -3.22 -14.98 -4.54
C ALA A 364 -3.38 -14.12 -5.81
N ASN A 365 -4.46 -14.37 -6.57
CA ASN A 365 -4.82 -13.66 -7.79
C ASN A 365 -6.32 -13.27 -7.87
N CYS A 366 -7.01 -13.33 -6.73
CA CYS A 366 -8.45 -13.07 -6.59
C CYS A 366 -8.78 -11.68 -6.04
N LEU A 367 -7.80 -10.78 -6.02
CA LEU A 367 -7.92 -9.46 -5.41
C LEU A 367 -8.44 -8.41 -6.39
N THR A 368 -9.21 -7.45 -5.87
CA THR A 368 -9.74 -6.32 -6.64
C THR A 368 -9.23 -5.02 -6.07
N ARG A 369 -8.27 -4.37 -6.74
CA ARG A 369 -7.65 -3.11 -6.30
C ARG A 369 -7.20 -3.19 -4.82
N PRO A 370 -6.34 -4.16 -4.43
CA PRO A 370 -5.87 -4.27 -3.06
C PRO A 370 -4.99 -3.07 -2.69
N THR A 371 -4.98 -2.69 -1.41
CA THR A 371 -4.33 -1.47 -0.92
C THR A 371 -3.24 -1.73 0.11
N THR A 372 -3.43 -2.69 1.00
CA THR A 372 -2.43 -3.08 2.02
C THR A 372 -2.64 -4.51 2.45
N MET A 373 -1.60 -5.11 3.04
CA MET A 373 -1.65 -6.46 3.60
C MET A 373 -1.06 -6.51 5.01
N THR A 374 -1.61 -7.38 5.85
CA THR A 374 -1.15 -7.58 7.23
C THR A 374 -1.22 -9.06 7.56
N LEU A 375 -0.11 -9.64 8.01
CA LEU A 375 -0.02 -11.04 8.36
C LEU A 375 -0.30 -11.26 9.85
N ASP A 376 -1.30 -12.05 10.17
CA ASP A 376 -1.45 -12.68 11.48
C ASP A 376 -0.75 -14.04 11.47
N LYS A 377 0.53 -14.05 11.89
CA LYS A 377 1.33 -15.27 11.98
C LYS A 377 0.68 -16.33 12.89
N LYS A 378 0.00 -15.89 13.96
CA LYS A 378 -0.65 -16.80 14.93
C LYS A 378 -1.86 -17.49 14.33
N ALA A 379 -2.63 -16.78 13.51
CA ALA A 379 -3.80 -17.33 12.83
C ALA A 379 -3.45 -17.98 11.49
N GLY A 380 -2.22 -17.84 10.98
CA GLY A 380 -1.85 -18.28 9.63
C GLY A 380 -2.67 -17.59 8.55
N THR A 381 -2.89 -16.28 8.71
CA THR A 381 -3.83 -15.54 7.85
C THR A 381 -3.21 -14.23 7.37
N LEU A 382 -3.16 -14.05 6.08
CA LEU A 382 -2.83 -12.77 5.46
C LEU A 382 -4.14 -12.00 5.18
N TYR A 383 -4.33 -10.89 5.87
CA TYR A 383 -5.44 -9.96 5.62
C TYR A 383 -5.03 -8.98 4.53
N VAL A 384 -5.92 -8.77 3.56
CA VAL A 384 -5.71 -7.78 2.48
C VAL A 384 -6.94 -6.88 2.41
N SER A 385 -6.72 -5.57 2.51
CA SER A 385 -7.79 -4.59 2.24
C SER A 385 -7.88 -4.30 0.75
N GLU A 386 -9.10 -4.03 0.29
CA GLU A 386 -9.39 -3.68 -1.09
C GLU A 386 -10.14 -2.35 -1.14
N TYR A 387 -9.70 -1.46 -2.02
CA TYR A 387 -10.23 -0.10 -2.17
C TYR A 387 -11.76 -0.05 -2.31
N GLY A 388 -12.36 -1.07 -2.91
CA GLY A 388 -13.81 -1.20 -3.05
C GLY A 388 -14.59 -1.46 -1.75
N GLY A 389 -13.96 -1.35 -0.57
CA GLY A 389 -14.65 -1.37 0.73
C GLY A 389 -14.72 -2.74 1.38
N ARG A 390 -13.78 -3.65 1.15
CA ARG A 390 -13.75 -4.94 1.83
C ARG A 390 -12.35 -5.31 2.35
N VAL A 391 -12.32 -6.24 3.30
CA VAL A 391 -11.12 -6.96 3.70
C VAL A 391 -11.33 -8.43 3.37
N VAL A 392 -10.33 -9.06 2.79
CA VAL A 392 -10.28 -10.50 2.53
C VAL A 392 -9.19 -11.17 3.36
N ALA A 393 -9.41 -12.44 3.71
CA ALA A 393 -8.45 -13.31 4.35
C ALA A 393 -7.94 -14.33 3.31
N ILE A 394 -6.63 -14.52 3.31
CA ILE A 394 -5.92 -15.50 2.49
C ILE A 394 -5.21 -16.43 3.47
N PRO A 395 -5.48 -17.75 3.45
CA PRO A 395 -4.71 -18.70 4.23
C PRO A 395 -3.23 -18.60 3.84
N PHE A 396 -2.39 -18.36 4.80
CA PHE A 396 -0.96 -18.22 4.62
C PHE A 396 -0.26 -18.84 5.83
N ALA A 397 0.33 -19.99 5.63
CA ALA A 397 1.18 -20.63 6.63
C ALA A 397 2.62 -20.28 6.24
N PRO A 398 3.26 -19.37 7.01
CA PRO A 398 4.65 -19.09 6.83
C PRO A 398 5.50 -20.25 7.24
#